data_3ce4deeb44cacb6d3fb438b26891f589
#
_entry.id   3ce4deeb44cacb6d3fb438b26891f589
#
_cell.length_a   1.000
_cell.length_b   1.000
_cell.length_c   1.000
_cell.angle_alpha   90.00
_cell.angle_beta   90.00
_cell.angle_gamma   90.00
#
_symmetry.space_group_name_H-M   'P 1'
#
loop_
_entity.id
_entity.type
_entity.pdbx_description
1 polymer ?
#
loop_
_entity_poly.entity_id
_entity_poly.type
_entity_poly.pdbx_seq_one_letter_code
_entity_poly.pdbx_strand_id
1 'polypeptide(L)'
;RDNADDSLQTFRVLSIAWLLGMAGFMGYHAFSYLRMRNRIHRTDSGVRQVEPGICEIDGGHLSFVMGLMHPVIYLSSGLDPESRKVVLCHERVHLQRRDYLFKPAALLICCVHWFNPLVWLAFYLMNMDCEMSCDEKVVKLLGEESKKIYSYTLLEEVSGGEWKRYRGGSICALLSFGEDHVKNRIRHVLDYRKPPFWVMIGAAAVIVVLV
;
A
#
# COMPACT_ATOMS: atom_id res chain seq x y z
N ARG A 1 34.39 27.38 28.35
CA ARG A 1 33.26 28.09 27.72
C ARG A 1 33.19 27.75 26.22
N ASP A 2 34.31 27.74 25.50
CA ASP A 2 34.38 27.50 24.05
C ASP A 2 33.80 26.11 23.64
N ASN A 3 34.13 25.06 24.40
CA ASN A 3 33.63 23.69 24.12
C ASN A 3 32.12 23.56 24.31
N ALA A 4 31.48 24.34 25.18
CA ALA A 4 30.03 24.31 25.41
C ALA A 4 29.27 25.04 24.28
N ASP A 5 29.85 26.14 23.80
CA ASP A 5 29.27 26.91 22.70
C ASP A 5 29.36 26.15 21.37
N ASP A 6 30.48 25.47 21.12
CA ASP A 6 30.67 24.62 19.93
C ASP A 6 29.70 23.43 19.92
N SER A 7 29.48 22.82 21.09
CA SER A 7 28.51 21.69 21.19
C SER A 7 27.08 22.17 20.94
N LEU A 8 26.69 23.33 21.45
CA LEU A 8 25.36 23.93 21.22
C LEU A 8 25.12 24.28 19.74
N GLN A 9 26.16 24.82 19.07
CA GLN A 9 26.08 25.11 17.63
C GLN A 9 25.92 23.82 16.81
N THR A 10 26.68 22.79 17.14
CA THR A 10 26.58 21.49 16.46
C THR A 10 25.17 20.88 16.61
N PHE A 11 24.61 20.88 17.82
CA PHE A 11 23.24 20.43 18.05
C PHE A 11 22.20 21.22 17.25
N ARG A 12 22.34 22.54 17.17
CA ARG A 12 21.45 23.41 16.38
C ARG A 12 21.52 23.07 14.89
N VAL A 13 22.71 22.89 14.33
CA VAL A 13 22.89 22.52 12.92
C VAL A 13 22.29 21.18 12.61
N LEU A 14 22.55 20.17 13.45
CA LEU A 14 21.98 18.83 13.28
C LEU A 14 20.44 18.83 13.38
N SER A 15 19.89 19.59 14.34
CA SER A 15 18.43 19.71 14.49
C SER A 15 17.77 20.40 13.28
N ILE A 16 18.40 21.45 12.76
CA ILE A 16 17.91 22.14 11.56
C ILE A 16 17.99 21.21 10.35
N ALA A 17 19.09 20.49 10.15
CA ALA A 17 19.25 19.53 9.06
C ALA A 17 18.19 18.44 9.13
N TRP A 18 17.92 17.90 10.33
CA TRP A 18 16.89 16.90 10.55
C TRP A 18 15.48 17.44 10.22
N LEU A 19 15.14 18.64 10.70
CA LEU A 19 13.84 19.28 10.40
C LEU A 19 13.66 19.56 8.91
N LEU A 20 14.70 20.03 8.23
CA LEU A 20 14.66 20.28 6.79
C LEU A 20 14.48 18.99 6.00
N GLY A 21 15.19 17.93 6.37
CA GLY A 21 15.01 16.60 5.76
C GLY A 21 13.59 16.07 5.96
N MET A 22 13.08 16.12 7.19
CA MET A 22 11.71 15.70 7.51
C MET A 22 10.68 16.52 6.70
N ALA A 23 10.79 17.84 6.69
CA ALA A 23 9.89 18.71 5.94
C ALA A 23 9.96 18.45 4.43
N GLY A 24 11.15 18.20 3.89
CA GLY A 24 11.36 17.86 2.48
C GLY A 24 10.67 16.54 2.11
N PHE A 25 10.85 15.48 2.89
CA PHE A 25 10.18 14.19 2.66
C PHE A 25 8.65 14.30 2.79
N MET A 26 8.16 14.97 3.85
CA MET A 26 6.72 15.19 4.03
C MET A 26 6.13 16.01 2.88
N GLY A 27 6.80 17.09 2.47
CA GLY A 27 6.39 17.93 1.35
C GLY A 27 6.35 17.16 0.03
N TYR A 28 7.35 16.34 -0.24
CA TYR A 28 7.40 15.48 -1.41
C TYR A 28 6.22 14.49 -1.46
N HIS A 29 5.93 13.82 -0.35
CA HIS A 29 4.82 12.84 -0.30
C HIS A 29 3.45 13.51 -0.35
N ALA A 30 3.29 14.66 0.33
CA ALA A 30 2.07 15.45 0.25
C ALA A 30 1.82 15.98 -1.18
N PHE A 31 2.84 16.53 -1.82
CA PHE A 31 2.76 16.99 -3.20
C PHE A 31 2.42 15.84 -4.16
N SER A 32 3.05 14.69 -3.97
CA SER A 32 2.80 13.50 -4.78
C SER A 32 1.35 13.01 -4.66
N TYR A 33 0.82 12.95 -3.45
CA TYR A 33 -0.58 12.62 -3.18
C TYR A 33 -1.54 13.62 -3.83
N LEU A 34 -1.31 14.92 -3.65
CA LEU A 34 -2.14 15.98 -4.23
C LEU A 34 -2.10 15.94 -5.76
N ARG A 35 -0.91 15.71 -6.34
CA ARG A 35 -0.75 15.56 -7.79
C ARG A 35 -1.57 14.38 -8.33
N MET A 36 -1.54 13.23 -7.65
CA MET A 36 -2.34 12.07 -8.04
C MET A 36 -3.83 12.35 -7.91
N ARG A 37 -4.27 12.90 -6.78
CA ARG A 37 -5.66 13.30 -6.54
C ARG A 37 -6.16 14.27 -7.63
N ASN A 38 -5.38 15.31 -7.93
CA ASN A 38 -5.73 16.29 -8.96
C ASN A 38 -5.76 15.66 -10.36
N ARG A 39 -4.90 14.67 -10.63
CA ARG A 39 -4.93 13.96 -11.91
C ARG A 39 -6.24 13.20 -12.08
N ILE A 40 -6.68 12.48 -11.05
CA ILE A 40 -7.94 11.73 -11.07
C ILE A 40 -9.14 12.68 -11.26
N HIS A 41 -9.15 13.82 -10.57
CA HIS A 41 -10.25 14.79 -10.68
C HIS A 41 -10.22 15.65 -11.95
N ARG A 42 -9.05 15.86 -12.57
CA ARG A 42 -8.90 16.68 -13.81
C ARG A 42 -9.01 15.86 -15.09
N THR A 43 -8.86 14.54 -15.00
CA THR A 43 -9.02 13.71 -16.18
C THR A 43 -10.51 13.70 -16.49
N ASP A 44 -10.90 14.48 -17.46
CA ASP A 44 -12.22 14.53 -18.12
C ASP A 44 -12.58 13.17 -18.78
N SER A 45 -11.65 12.24 -18.68
CA SER A 45 -11.66 10.90 -19.21
C SER A 45 -12.13 9.91 -18.16
N GLY A 46 -13.45 9.74 -18.08
CA GLY A 46 -13.96 8.43 -17.70
C GLY A 46 -13.93 8.03 -16.23
N VAL A 47 -13.87 8.95 -15.25
CA VAL A 47 -14.21 8.56 -13.88
C VAL A 47 -15.73 8.47 -13.75
N ARG A 48 -16.25 7.25 -13.69
CA ARG A 48 -17.68 6.98 -13.55
C ARG A 48 -17.96 6.38 -12.18
N GLN A 49 -18.82 7.02 -11.41
CA GLN A 49 -19.33 6.41 -10.18
C GLN A 49 -20.32 5.31 -10.53
N VAL A 50 -20.01 4.07 -10.11
CA VAL A 50 -20.84 2.89 -10.36
C VAL A 50 -21.70 2.56 -9.15
N GLU A 51 -21.10 2.67 -7.95
CA GLU A 51 -21.77 2.46 -6.67
C GLU A 51 -21.32 3.53 -5.66
N PRO A 52 -22.04 3.76 -4.57
CA PRO A 52 -21.57 4.63 -3.50
C PRO A 52 -20.20 4.16 -2.98
N GLY A 53 -19.17 5.00 -3.13
CA GLY A 53 -17.81 4.69 -2.73
C GLY A 53 -16.99 3.84 -3.71
N ILE A 54 -17.51 3.54 -4.91
CA ILE A 54 -16.80 2.83 -5.97
C ILE A 54 -16.89 3.62 -7.27
N CYS A 55 -15.73 3.94 -7.84
CA CYS A 55 -15.59 4.61 -9.12
C CYS A 55 -14.82 3.72 -10.10
N GLU A 56 -15.19 3.75 -11.36
CA GLU A 56 -14.41 3.18 -12.46
C GLU A 56 -13.58 4.26 -13.13
N ILE A 57 -12.36 3.88 -13.54
CA ILE A 57 -11.45 4.75 -14.29
C ILE A 57 -11.14 4.10 -15.62
N ASP A 58 -11.32 4.84 -16.71
CA ASP A 58 -10.90 4.42 -18.03
C ASP A 58 -9.40 4.59 -18.23
N GLY A 59 -8.77 3.65 -18.94
CA GLY A 59 -7.38 3.74 -19.37
C GLY A 59 -6.32 3.25 -18.40
N GLY A 60 -6.65 2.36 -17.46
CA GLY A 60 -5.68 1.73 -16.57
C GLY A 60 -6.05 0.31 -16.16
N HIS A 61 -5.04 -0.49 -15.83
CA HIS A 61 -5.22 -1.82 -15.21
C HIS A 61 -5.08 -1.78 -13.69
N LEU A 62 -4.91 -0.59 -13.12
CA LEU A 62 -4.64 -0.41 -11.70
C LEU A 62 -5.92 -0.09 -10.93
N SER A 63 -6.18 -0.88 -9.91
CA SER A 63 -7.23 -0.62 -8.92
C SER A 63 -6.60 -0.21 -7.59
N PHE A 64 -7.23 0.70 -6.85
CA PHE A 64 -6.70 1.19 -5.59
C PHE A 64 -7.75 1.91 -4.75
N VAL A 65 -7.48 2.04 -3.43
CA VAL A 65 -8.26 2.88 -2.52
C VAL A 65 -7.59 4.24 -2.35
N MET A 66 -8.34 5.33 -2.48
CA MET A 66 -7.86 6.69 -2.22
C MET A 66 -8.84 7.47 -1.35
N GLY A 67 -8.29 8.31 -0.46
CA GLY A 67 -9.03 9.18 0.45
C GLY A 67 -8.79 8.82 1.92
N LEU A 68 -8.46 9.82 2.75
CA LEU A 68 -8.22 9.63 4.19
C LEU A 68 -9.52 9.66 5.01
N MET A 69 -10.41 10.63 4.72
CA MET A 69 -11.67 10.78 5.43
C MET A 69 -12.83 10.04 4.75
N HIS A 70 -12.85 10.06 3.42
CA HIS A 70 -13.86 9.43 2.59
C HIS A 70 -13.14 8.53 1.58
N PRO A 71 -12.75 7.31 1.97
CA PRO A 71 -12.04 6.40 1.09
C PRO A 71 -12.98 5.93 -0.03
N VAL A 72 -12.50 6.04 -1.27
CA VAL A 72 -13.17 5.60 -2.49
C VAL A 72 -12.32 4.53 -3.15
N ILE A 73 -12.95 3.45 -3.58
CA ILE A 73 -12.32 2.41 -4.40
C ILE A 73 -12.38 2.84 -5.86
N TYR A 74 -11.23 2.89 -6.51
CA TYR A 74 -11.10 3.13 -7.94
C TYR A 74 -10.76 1.81 -8.63
N LEU A 75 -11.62 1.38 -9.55
CA LEU A 75 -11.44 0.15 -10.32
C LEU A 75 -11.11 0.47 -11.77
N SER A 76 -10.32 -0.36 -12.41
CA SER A 76 -10.14 -0.31 -13.86
C SER A 76 -11.42 -0.71 -14.59
N SER A 77 -11.81 0.04 -15.62
CA SER A 77 -12.98 -0.28 -16.46
C SER A 77 -12.74 -1.47 -17.40
N GLY A 78 -11.48 -1.83 -17.65
CA GLY A 78 -11.10 -2.93 -18.56
C GLY A 78 -11.11 -4.32 -17.94
N LEU A 79 -11.50 -4.47 -16.68
CA LEU A 79 -11.54 -5.78 -16.01
C LEU A 79 -12.73 -6.62 -16.48
N ASP A 80 -12.48 -7.89 -16.77
CA ASP A 80 -13.55 -8.85 -16.97
C ASP A 80 -14.35 -9.07 -15.66
N PRO A 81 -15.59 -9.58 -15.73
CA PRO A 81 -16.45 -9.69 -14.55
C PRO A 81 -15.89 -10.54 -13.40
N GLU A 82 -15.09 -11.56 -13.70
CA GLU A 82 -14.51 -12.43 -12.68
C GLU A 82 -13.28 -11.76 -12.02
N SER A 83 -12.38 -11.21 -12.81
CA SER A 83 -11.25 -10.40 -12.31
C SER A 83 -11.74 -9.21 -11.50
N ARG A 84 -12.79 -8.51 -11.98
CA ARG A 84 -13.44 -7.42 -11.25
C ARG A 84 -13.90 -7.84 -9.86
N LYS A 85 -14.54 -9.00 -9.72
CA LYS A 85 -15.02 -9.54 -8.45
C LYS A 85 -13.86 -9.76 -7.46
N VAL A 86 -12.76 -10.30 -7.96
CA VAL A 86 -11.57 -10.59 -7.15
C VAL A 86 -10.89 -9.30 -6.70
N VAL A 87 -10.66 -8.37 -7.63
CA VAL A 87 -10.05 -7.07 -7.33
C VAL A 87 -10.91 -6.27 -6.36
N LEU A 88 -12.21 -6.20 -6.59
CA LEU A 88 -13.13 -5.51 -5.69
C LEU A 88 -13.12 -6.13 -4.29
N CYS A 89 -13.04 -7.46 -4.19
CA CYS A 89 -12.91 -8.14 -2.90
C CYS A 89 -11.61 -7.71 -2.20
N HIS A 90 -10.49 -7.64 -2.93
CA HIS A 90 -9.19 -7.22 -2.41
C HIS A 90 -9.23 -5.77 -1.88
N GLU A 91 -9.72 -4.83 -2.66
CA GLU A 91 -9.84 -3.42 -2.27
C GLU A 91 -10.79 -3.23 -1.06
N ARG A 92 -11.88 -4.01 -1.00
CA ARG A 92 -12.77 -4.03 0.17
C ARG A 92 -12.08 -4.54 1.43
N VAL A 93 -11.17 -5.50 1.32
CA VAL A 93 -10.36 -5.97 2.46
C VAL A 93 -9.46 -4.86 2.98
N HIS A 94 -8.77 -4.13 2.10
CA HIS A 94 -7.98 -2.96 2.49
C HIS A 94 -8.83 -1.90 3.20
N LEU A 95 -10.03 -1.66 2.67
CA LEU A 95 -10.96 -0.70 3.27
C LEU A 95 -11.42 -1.13 4.67
N GLN A 96 -11.81 -2.40 4.85
CA GLN A 96 -12.22 -2.96 6.14
C GLN A 96 -11.12 -2.92 7.19
N ARG A 97 -9.87 -3.16 6.79
CA ARG A 97 -8.69 -3.11 7.66
C ARG A 97 -8.21 -1.70 7.95
N ARG A 98 -8.75 -0.70 7.24
CA ARG A 98 -8.31 0.70 7.30
C ARG A 98 -6.86 0.91 6.89
N ASP A 99 -6.36 0.11 5.95
CA ASP A 99 -4.98 0.20 5.46
C ASP A 99 -4.69 1.59 4.87
N TYR A 100 -5.71 2.27 4.34
CA TYR A 100 -5.65 3.66 3.88
C TYR A 100 -5.30 4.70 4.98
N LEU A 101 -5.38 4.32 6.27
CA LEU A 101 -4.92 5.11 7.41
C LEU A 101 -3.55 4.62 7.92
N PHE A 102 -3.38 3.30 8.05
CA PHE A 102 -2.17 2.72 8.61
C PHE A 102 -0.95 2.93 7.72
N LYS A 103 -1.09 2.74 6.40
CA LYS A 103 0.02 2.95 5.46
C LYS A 103 0.55 4.39 5.46
N PRO A 104 -0.28 5.44 5.36
CA PRO A 104 0.20 6.83 5.50
C PRO A 104 0.78 7.14 6.88
N ALA A 105 0.21 6.60 7.97
CA ALA A 105 0.76 6.79 9.30
C ALA A 105 2.17 6.19 9.44
N ALA A 106 2.39 4.98 8.92
CA ALA A 106 3.72 4.37 8.86
C ALA A 106 4.69 5.18 7.99
N LEU A 107 4.23 5.75 6.88
CA LEU A 107 5.04 6.64 6.05
C LEU A 107 5.45 7.92 6.79
N LEU A 108 4.58 8.49 7.63
CA LEU A 108 4.95 9.63 8.48
C LEU A 108 6.08 9.27 9.44
N ILE A 109 6.09 8.07 10.01
CA ILE A 109 7.21 7.58 10.83
C ILE A 109 8.50 7.51 10.00
N CYS A 110 8.43 7.03 8.75
CA CYS A 110 9.58 7.08 7.83
C CYS A 110 10.05 8.50 7.55
N CYS A 111 9.16 9.47 7.39
CA CYS A 111 9.53 10.87 7.20
C CYS A 111 10.24 11.45 8.41
N VAL A 112 9.81 11.12 9.64
CA VAL A 112 10.47 11.55 10.88
C VAL A 112 11.87 10.94 11.00
N HIS A 113 12.00 9.67 10.63
CA HIS A 113 13.25 8.90 10.66
C HIS A 113 13.88 8.73 9.28
N TRP A 114 13.77 9.76 8.43
CA TRP A 114 14.15 9.71 7.02
C TRP A 114 15.59 9.20 6.76
N PHE A 115 16.50 9.44 7.69
CA PHE A 115 17.90 9.05 7.64
C PHE A 115 18.18 7.60 8.06
N ASN A 116 17.17 6.89 8.62
CA ASN A 116 17.35 5.53 9.13
C ASN A 116 16.90 4.48 8.13
N PRO A 117 17.82 3.72 7.50
CA PRO A 117 17.45 2.72 6.50
C PRO A 117 16.63 1.55 7.07
N LEU A 118 16.76 1.24 8.36
CA LEU A 118 16.01 0.16 8.99
C LEU A 118 14.50 0.48 9.08
N VAL A 119 14.14 1.75 9.25
CA VAL A 119 12.74 2.18 9.26
C VAL A 119 12.13 2.04 7.88
N TRP A 120 12.86 2.34 6.81
CA TRP A 120 12.43 2.11 5.43
C TRP A 120 12.29 0.63 5.10
N LEU A 121 13.21 -0.21 5.59
CA LEU A 121 13.11 -1.67 5.46
C LEU A 121 11.88 -2.20 6.19
N ALA A 122 11.64 -1.75 7.43
CA ALA A 122 10.45 -2.14 8.20
C ALA A 122 9.15 -1.72 7.49
N PHE A 123 9.12 -0.52 6.93
CA PHE A 123 8.00 -0.04 6.12
C PHE A 123 7.77 -0.89 4.87
N TYR A 124 8.84 -1.28 4.18
CA TYR A 124 8.78 -2.19 3.04
C TYR A 124 8.17 -3.54 3.43
N LEU A 125 8.71 -4.19 4.47
CA LEU A 125 8.22 -5.48 4.95
C LEU A 125 6.78 -5.42 5.43
N MET A 126 6.41 -4.37 6.18
CA MET A 126 5.03 -4.13 6.61
C MET A 126 4.06 -4.06 5.42
N ASN A 127 4.41 -3.34 4.35
CA ASN A 127 3.56 -3.26 3.17
C ASN A 127 3.42 -4.63 2.49
N MET A 128 4.51 -5.37 2.36
CA MET A 128 4.50 -6.72 1.80
C MET A 128 3.57 -7.65 2.60
N ASP A 129 3.68 -7.64 3.92
CA ASP A 129 2.83 -8.44 4.80
C ASP A 129 1.36 -8.02 4.73
N CYS A 130 1.08 -6.71 4.61
CA CYS A 130 -0.26 -6.19 4.38
C CYS A 130 -0.89 -6.76 3.11
N GLU A 131 -0.17 -6.75 1.99
CA GLU A 131 -0.66 -7.30 0.72
C GLU A 131 -0.90 -8.81 0.81
N MET A 132 0.08 -9.59 1.30
CA MET A 132 -0.06 -11.04 1.45
C MET A 132 -1.23 -11.42 2.37
N SER A 133 -1.41 -10.70 3.46
CA SER A 133 -2.54 -10.92 4.38
C SER A 133 -3.89 -10.56 3.74
N CYS A 134 -3.94 -9.55 2.85
CA CYS A 134 -5.13 -9.26 2.05
C CYS A 134 -5.41 -10.37 1.05
N ASP A 135 -4.39 -10.84 0.34
CA ASP A 135 -4.48 -11.94 -0.61
C ASP A 135 -5.04 -13.21 0.04
N GLU A 136 -4.53 -13.58 1.22
CA GLU A 136 -5.07 -14.70 2.00
C GLU A 136 -6.55 -14.53 2.32
N LYS A 137 -6.96 -13.33 2.73
CA LYS A 137 -8.36 -13.07 3.08
C LYS A 137 -9.26 -13.15 1.86
N VAL A 138 -8.80 -12.69 0.70
CA VAL A 138 -9.52 -12.84 -0.58
C VAL A 138 -9.72 -14.30 -0.93
N VAL A 139 -8.65 -15.12 -0.86
CA VAL A 139 -8.75 -16.57 -1.12
C VAL A 139 -9.67 -17.27 -0.12
N LYS A 140 -9.65 -16.86 1.15
CA LYS A 140 -10.58 -17.38 2.17
C LYS A 140 -12.04 -17.06 1.86
N LEU A 141 -12.32 -15.88 1.33
CA LEU A 141 -13.67 -15.39 1.04
C LEU A 141 -14.23 -15.95 -0.27
N LEU A 142 -13.41 -16.04 -1.31
CA LEU A 142 -13.83 -16.46 -2.66
C LEU A 142 -13.64 -17.95 -2.93
N GLY A 143 -12.86 -18.64 -2.09
CA GLY A 143 -12.57 -20.07 -2.21
C GLY A 143 -11.34 -20.39 -3.06
N GLU A 144 -10.92 -21.65 -3.02
CA GLU A 144 -9.70 -22.15 -3.69
C GLU A 144 -9.74 -21.99 -5.23
N GLU A 145 -10.93 -22.06 -5.82
CA GLU A 145 -11.10 -21.92 -7.28
C GLU A 145 -10.74 -20.53 -7.79
N SER A 146 -10.84 -19.50 -6.92
CA SER A 146 -10.48 -18.13 -7.27
C SER A 146 -8.97 -17.90 -7.41
N LYS A 147 -8.12 -18.80 -6.89
CA LYS A 147 -6.65 -18.63 -6.92
C LYS A 147 -6.09 -18.44 -8.31
N LYS A 148 -6.59 -19.20 -9.30
CA LYS A 148 -6.10 -19.09 -10.68
C LYS A 148 -6.47 -17.75 -11.29
N ILE A 149 -7.73 -17.33 -11.15
CA ILE A 149 -8.22 -16.05 -11.66
C ILE A 149 -7.47 -14.93 -10.97
N TYR A 150 -7.32 -15.00 -9.66
CA TYR A 150 -6.60 -14.00 -8.88
C TYR A 150 -5.14 -13.86 -9.30
N SER A 151 -4.43 -15.00 -9.47
CA SER A 151 -3.05 -14.99 -9.92
C SER A 151 -2.90 -14.40 -11.32
N TYR A 152 -3.85 -14.68 -12.22
CA TYR A 152 -3.90 -14.11 -13.56
C TYR A 152 -4.14 -12.59 -13.50
N THR A 153 -5.09 -12.14 -12.71
CA THR A 153 -5.39 -10.71 -12.51
C THR A 153 -4.18 -9.94 -11.97
N LEU A 154 -3.46 -10.51 -10.97
CA LEU A 154 -2.22 -9.93 -10.46
C LEU A 154 -1.13 -9.83 -11.53
N LEU A 155 -1.06 -10.81 -12.44
CA LEU A 155 -0.10 -10.80 -13.54
C LEU A 155 -0.46 -9.74 -14.59
N GLU A 156 -1.74 -9.60 -14.94
CA GLU A 156 -2.22 -8.57 -15.86
C GLU A 156 -1.94 -7.16 -15.34
N GLU A 157 -2.15 -6.94 -14.06
CA GLU A 157 -1.87 -5.66 -13.41
C GLU A 157 -0.42 -5.22 -13.62
N VAL A 158 0.54 -6.14 -13.61
CA VAL A 158 1.96 -5.84 -13.85
C VAL A 158 2.31 -5.74 -15.32
N SER A 159 1.75 -6.61 -16.16
CA SER A 159 2.09 -6.69 -17.58
C SER A 159 1.52 -5.55 -18.40
N GLY A 160 0.46 -4.89 -17.93
CA GLY A 160 -0.23 -3.78 -18.60
C GLY A 160 0.60 -2.51 -18.83
N GLY A 161 1.86 -2.47 -18.38
CA GLY A 161 2.83 -1.40 -18.69
C GLY A 161 2.50 -0.03 -18.11
N GLU A 162 1.31 0.19 -17.63
CA GLU A 162 0.85 1.46 -17.06
C GLU A 162 1.40 1.71 -15.64
N TRP A 163 1.91 0.69 -14.99
CA TRP A 163 2.70 0.79 -13.78
C TRP A 163 3.75 1.90 -13.86
N LYS A 164 4.40 2.04 -15.02
CA LYS A 164 5.42 3.07 -15.26
C LYS A 164 4.82 4.48 -15.30
N ARG A 165 3.58 4.64 -15.73
CA ARG A 165 2.91 5.95 -15.86
C ARG A 165 2.47 6.51 -14.52
N TYR A 166 2.01 5.66 -13.60
CA TYR A 166 1.59 6.05 -12.25
C TYR A 166 2.73 6.03 -11.23
N ARG A 167 3.85 5.34 -11.54
CA ARG A 167 5.04 5.21 -10.69
C ARG A 167 5.80 6.53 -10.44
N GLY A 168 5.54 7.57 -11.17
CA GLY A 168 6.19 8.87 -11.02
C GLY A 168 5.70 9.65 -9.80
N GLY A 169 6.08 9.25 -8.59
CA GLY A 169 5.99 10.09 -7.41
C GLY A 169 4.73 10.00 -6.56
N SER A 170 3.90 8.97 -6.72
CA SER A 170 2.75 8.78 -5.85
C SER A 170 3.10 7.94 -4.60
N ILE A 171 2.45 8.23 -3.47
CA ILE A 171 2.47 7.36 -2.28
C ILE A 171 2.10 5.93 -2.68
N CYS A 172 1.13 5.76 -3.60
CA CYS A 172 0.77 4.46 -4.16
C CYS A 172 1.95 3.77 -4.86
N ALA A 173 2.87 4.51 -5.49
CA ALA A 173 4.05 3.93 -6.15
C ALA A 173 5.14 3.49 -5.16
N LEU A 174 5.25 4.16 -4.02
CA LEU A 174 6.10 3.73 -2.90
C LEU A 174 5.53 2.52 -2.16
N LEU A 175 4.20 2.38 -2.18
CA LEU A 175 3.48 1.29 -1.56
C LEU A 175 3.33 0.08 -2.48
N SER A 176 3.58 0.26 -3.78
CA SER A 176 3.47 -0.75 -4.82
C SER A 176 4.87 -1.10 -5.34
N PHE A 177 5.47 -2.08 -4.71
CA PHE A 177 6.81 -2.58 -5.01
C PHE A 177 6.76 -3.49 -6.25
N GLY A 178 7.73 -3.33 -7.18
CA GLY A 178 7.82 -3.86 -8.53
C GLY A 178 7.55 -5.36 -8.77
N GLU A 179 7.98 -5.87 -9.91
CA GLU A 179 7.70 -7.23 -10.41
C GLU A 179 7.98 -8.36 -9.41
N ASP A 180 9.03 -8.25 -8.59
CA ASP A 180 9.38 -9.27 -7.61
C ASP A 180 8.36 -9.37 -6.48
N HIS A 181 7.74 -8.26 -6.11
CA HIS A 181 6.67 -8.24 -5.11
C HIS A 181 5.44 -9.00 -5.62
N VAL A 182 5.04 -8.77 -6.87
CA VAL A 182 3.90 -9.47 -7.46
C VAL A 182 4.17 -10.96 -7.67
N LYS A 183 5.38 -11.34 -8.06
CA LYS A 183 5.78 -12.75 -8.12
C LYS A 183 5.65 -13.44 -6.77
N ASN A 184 6.05 -12.77 -5.69
CA ASN A 184 5.92 -13.29 -4.33
C ASN A 184 4.45 -13.42 -3.92
N ARG A 185 3.60 -12.44 -4.24
CA ARG A 185 2.14 -12.50 -4.00
C ARG A 185 1.51 -13.68 -4.76
N ILE A 186 1.80 -13.82 -6.05
CA ILE A 186 1.26 -14.93 -6.87
C ILE A 186 1.66 -16.28 -6.27
N ARG A 187 2.95 -16.45 -5.92
CA ARG A 187 3.42 -17.68 -5.26
C ARG A 187 2.69 -17.92 -3.95
N HIS A 188 2.56 -16.88 -3.13
CA HIS A 188 1.86 -16.96 -1.86
C HIS A 188 0.38 -17.36 -2.03
N VAL A 189 -0.32 -16.77 -2.99
CA VAL A 189 -1.72 -17.09 -3.31
C VAL A 189 -1.87 -18.54 -3.75
N LEU A 190 -0.99 -19.03 -4.62
CA LEU A 190 -1.04 -20.40 -5.14
C LEU A 190 -0.72 -21.44 -4.06
N ASP A 191 0.30 -21.16 -3.23
CA ASP A 191 0.78 -22.05 -2.17
C ASP A 191 -0.04 -21.93 -0.87
N TYR A 192 -0.93 -20.94 -0.79
CA TYR A 192 -1.71 -20.68 0.41
C TYR A 192 -2.51 -21.92 0.82
N ARG A 193 -2.28 -22.37 2.06
CA ARG A 193 -3.07 -23.40 2.74
C ARG A 193 -3.57 -22.85 4.06
N LYS A 194 -4.82 -23.12 4.40
CA LYS A 194 -5.37 -22.70 5.71
C LYS A 194 -4.48 -23.27 6.82
N PRO A 195 -3.97 -22.42 7.72
CA PRO A 195 -3.15 -22.92 8.81
C PRO A 195 -3.97 -23.91 9.65
N PRO A 196 -3.38 -25.04 10.09
CA PRO A 196 -4.07 -25.99 10.93
C PRO A 196 -4.41 -25.34 12.28
N PHE A 197 -5.55 -25.70 12.84
CA PHE A 197 -6.10 -25.14 14.09
C PHE A 197 -5.08 -25.10 15.25
N TRP A 198 -4.23 -26.08 15.35
CA TRP A 198 -3.20 -26.19 16.39
C TRP A 198 -2.17 -25.06 16.35
N VAL A 199 -1.82 -24.56 15.16
CA VAL A 199 -0.88 -23.43 15.01
C VAL A 199 -1.50 -22.15 15.58
N MET A 200 -2.80 -21.96 15.40
CA MET A 200 -3.50 -20.79 15.96
C MET A 200 -3.54 -20.85 17.50
N ILE A 201 -3.78 -22.03 18.07
CA ILE A 201 -3.75 -22.22 19.54
C ILE A 201 -2.34 -21.97 20.08
N GLY A 202 -1.32 -22.52 19.42
CA GLY A 202 0.07 -22.33 19.83
C GLY A 202 0.49 -20.86 19.80
N ALA A 203 0.14 -20.14 18.75
CA ALA A 203 0.41 -18.69 18.64
C ALA A 203 -0.32 -17.89 19.74
N ALA A 204 -1.59 -18.21 20.02
CA ALA A 204 -2.35 -17.56 21.08
C ALA A 204 -1.73 -17.84 22.47
N ALA A 205 -1.31 -19.06 22.72
CA ALA A 205 -0.64 -19.43 23.98
C ALA A 205 0.68 -18.67 24.18
N VAL A 206 1.49 -18.53 23.11
CA VAL A 206 2.74 -17.75 23.17
C VAL A 206 2.46 -16.28 23.48
N ILE A 207 1.44 -15.67 22.87
CA ILE A 207 1.05 -14.28 23.14
C ILE A 207 0.65 -14.12 24.61
N VAL A 208 -0.15 -15.05 25.15
CA VAL A 208 -0.60 -15.01 26.56
C VAL A 208 0.56 -15.16 27.54
N VAL A 209 1.62 -15.90 27.18
CA VAL A 209 2.81 -16.08 28.03
C VAL A 209 3.74 -14.87 28.00
N LEU A 210 3.73 -14.09 26.87
CA LEU A 210 4.60 -12.93 26.68
C LEU A 210 3.99 -11.62 27.20
N VAL A 211 2.69 -11.58 27.48
CA VAL A 211 1.95 -10.44 28.04
C VAL A 211 1.71 -10.63 29.53
#